data_a2be5719df964105eec947a71de8fcab
#
_entry.id   a2be5719df964105eec947a71de8fcab
#
_cell.length_a   1.000
_cell.length_b   1.000
_cell.length_c   1.000
_cell.angle_alpha   90.00
_cell.angle_beta   90.00
_cell.angle_gamma   90.00
#
_symmetry.space_group_name_H-M   'P 1'
#
loop_
_entity.id
_entity.type
_entity.pdbx_description
1 polymer ?
#
loop_
_entity_poly.entity_id
_entity_poly.type
_entity_poly.pdbx_seq_one_letter_code
_entity_poly.pdbx_strand_id
1 'polypeptide(L)'
;MDARKLAVQLLMQTEKQNQYSNLALDHALDQSNLPEQERRFCAALYYGVMERRITLDYILRHYSKKKLHQLDAAVLQILRIGIYQLKYMDRVPDAAAIHTCVALTRSFRKSSASGFVNAVLRQYVRDEKKVPESDDPLEAASVLYAVPIWLEKKLVQQYGKQAAHAFLENALQTPPITIRRNVQMGDTVAFQKAVPGANPHPVLPDAYLLHGTNVKTLPGFQEGWFHVQDLASQFCSLAVGAKPGETVLDLCAAPGGKTFTIAQYMQDTGTLLAFDLQPARVSLIQEGAKRLHLHCITAAQGDAAVYREELPKADRILCDVPCSGLGVIRRKPEIKEKNPAELAELPVIQLRILETASQYLKESGTLLYSTCTVLKEENEQVVRAFLRTHPDFEAIPVLPELGAPFDAPMVTLLPQFYNSDGFFMAKLRRKSKQQKEGK
;
A
#
# COMPACT_ATOMS: atom_id res chain seq x y z
N MET A 1 -16.07 -24.01 -10.88
CA MET A 1 -16.01 -22.67 -11.52
C MET A 1 -14.65 -22.56 -12.16
N ASP A 2 -14.49 -21.90 -13.32
CA ASP A 2 -13.18 -21.72 -13.97
C ASP A 2 -12.51 -20.43 -13.41
N ALA A 3 -11.23 -20.49 -13.14
CA ALA A 3 -10.45 -19.38 -12.61
C ALA A 3 -10.56 -18.10 -13.46
N ARG A 4 -10.56 -18.24 -14.79
CA ARG A 4 -10.72 -17.10 -15.72
C ARG A 4 -12.10 -16.48 -15.62
N LYS A 5 -13.14 -17.29 -15.48
CA LYS A 5 -14.52 -16.82 -15.32
C LYS A 5 -14.65 -16.03 -14.02
N LEU A 6 -14.09 -16.52 -12.92
CA LEU A 6 -14.08 -15.83 -11.64
C LEU A 6 -13.31 -14.49 -11.75
N ALA A 7 -12.14 -14.48 -12.39
CA ALA A 7 -11.38 -13.26 -12.61
C ALA A 7 -12.17 -12.20 -13.41
N VAL A 8 -12.88 -12.59 -14.49
CA VAL A 8 -13.76 -11.65 -15.23
C VAL A 8 -14.86 -11.10 -14.35
N GLN A 9 -15.51 -11.94 -13.53
CA GLN A 9 -16.58 -11.49 -12.61
C GLN A 9 -16.05 -10.46 -11.60
N LEU A 10 -14.90 -10.74 -11.01
CA LEU A 10 -14.25 -9.83 -10.04
C LEU A 10 -13.86 -8.52 -10.68
N LEU A 11 -13.25 -8.53 -11.88
CA LEU A 11 -12.88 -7.31 -12.60
C LEU A 11 -14.11 -6.46 -12.95
N MET A 12 -15.21 -7.09 -13.37
CA MET A 12 -16.49 -6.40 -13.62
C MET A 12 -17.06 -5.76 -12.35
N GLN A 13 -17.00 -6.49 -11.23
CA GLN A 13 -17.50 -6.01 -9.94
C GLN A 13 -16.69 -4.82 -9.45
N THR A 14 -15.36 -4.91 -9.53
CA THR A 14 -14.41 -3.86 -9.17
C THR A 14 -14.67 -2.58 -9.95
N GLU A 15 -14.83 -2.67 -11.28
CA GLU A 15 -15.10 -1.52 -12.13
C GLU A 15 -16.48 -0.87 -11.84
N LYS A 16 -17.48 -1.67 -11.49
CA LYS A 16 -18.83 -1.18 -11.19
C LYS A 16 -18.93 -0.49 -9.82
N GLN A 17 -18.23 -1.02 -8.81
CA GLN A 17 -18.36 -0.56 -7.43
C GLN A 17 -17.37 0.55 -7.07
N ASN A 18 -16.39 0.82 -7.92
CA ASN A 18 -15.23 1.69 -7.61
C ASN A 18 -14.59 1.34 -6.25
N GLN A 19 -14.81 0.11 -5.77
CA GLN A 19 -14.32 -0.41 -4.50
C GLN A 19 -13.32 -1.52 -4.80
N TYR A 20 -12.09 -1.18 -4.64
CA TYR A 20 -10.98 -2.12 -4.80
C TYR A 20 -10.64 -2.70 -3.43
N SER A 21 -10.79 -3.99 -3.29
CA SER A 21 -10.50 -4.63 -2.02
C SER A 21 -9.83 -5.98 -2.25
N ASN A 22 -8.62 -6.13 -1.72
CA ASN A 22 -7.99 -7.44 -1.57
C ASN A 22 -8.92 -8.40 -0.82
N LEU A 23 -9.73 -7.86 0.10
CA LEU A 23 -10.73 -8.62 0.85
C LEU A 23 -11.82 -9.19 -0.05
N ALA A 24 -12.24 -8.48 -1.11
CA ALA A 24 -13.25 -9.01 -2.04
C ALA A 24 -12.69 -10.18 -2.86
N LEU A 25 -11.43 -10.10 -3.28
CA LEU A 25 -10.76 -11.21 -3.96
C LEU A 25 -10.58 -12.40 -3.01
N ASP A 26 -10.03 -12.18 -1.81
CA ASP A 26 -9.82 -13.23 -0.81
C ASP A 26 -11.13 -13.94 -0.48
N HIS A 27 -12.19 -13.18 -0.19
CA HIS A 27 -13.51 -13.73 0.09
C HIS A 27 -14.09 -14.54 -1.09
N ALA A 28 -13.96 -14.04 -2.32
CA ALA A 28 -14.43 -14.76 -3.50
C ALA A 28 -13.63 -16.04 -3.76
N LEU A 29 -12.31 -16.01 -3.53
CA LEU A 29 -11.46 -17.19 -3.63
C LEU A 29 -11.78 -18.22 -2.54
N ASP A 30 -12.05 -17.78 -1.31
CA ASP A 30 -12.40 -18.66 -0.20
C ASP A 30 -13.77 -19.33 -0.41
N GLN A 31 -14.72 -18.61 -0.99
CA GLN A 31 -16.03 -19.21 -1.38
C GLN A 31 -15.96 -20.05 -2.65
N SER A 32 -14.89 -19.96 -3.43
CA SER A 32 -14.71 -20.76 -4.63
C SER A 32 -14.23 -22.17 -4.26
N ASN A 33 -14.76 -23.19 -4.93
CA ASN A 33 -14.23 -24.55 -4.81
C ASN A 33 -13.04 -24.78 -5.77
N LEU A 34 -12.23 -23.75 -6.03
CA LEU A 34 -11.08 -23.85 -6.91
C LEU A 34 -9.90 -24.53 -6.19
N PRO A 35 -9.18 -25.44 -6.86
CA PRO A 35 -7.90 -25.93 -6.36
C PRO A 35 -6.91 -24.78 -6.15
N GLU A 36 -5.95 -24.95 -5.28
CA GLU A 36 -4.97 -23.89 -4.91
C GLU A 36 -4.24 -23.32 -6.13
N GLN A 37 -3.86 -24.14 -7.10
CA GLN A 37 -3.22 -23.68 -8.34
C GLN A 37 -4.14 -22.76 -9.16
N GLU A 38 -5.42 -23.09 -9.26
CA GLU A 38 -6.43 -22.29 -9.96
C GLU A 38 -6.76 -20.99 -9.20
N ARG A 39 -6.74 -21.01 -7.87
CA ARG A 39 -6.88 -19.81 -7.02
C ARG A 39 -5.73 -18.83 -7.27
N ARG A 40 -4.48 -19.33 -7.29
CA ARG A 40 -3.30 -18.52 -7.62
C ARG A 40 -3.37 -17.96 -9.03
N PHE A 41 -3.83 -18.76 -9.98
CA PHE A 41 -3.99 -18.31 -11.37
C PHE A 41 -5.08 -17.23 -11.50
N CYS A 42 -6.22 -17.39 -10.82
CA CYS A 42 -7.27 -16.36 -10.75
C CYS A 42 -6.74 -15.04 -10.17
N ALA A 43 -6.02 -15.11 -9.07
CA ALA A 43 -5.41 -13.93 -8.43
C ALA A 43 -4.39 -13.26 -9.36
N ALA A 44 -3.54 -14.04 -10.05
CA ALA A 44 -2.58 -13.51 -11.02
C ALA A 44 -3.26 -12.79 -12.18
N LEU A 45 -4.36 -13.32 -12.71
CA LEU A 45 -5.15 -12.66 -13.75
C LEU A 45 -5.79 -11.36 -13.25
N TYR A 46 -6.39 -11.40 -12.06
CA TYR A 46 -7.06 -10.24 -11.48
C TYR A 46 -6.08 -9.09 -11.22
N TYR A 47 -5.03 -9.34 -10.44
CA TYR A 47 -4.03 -8.32 -10.12
C TYR A 47 -3.26 -7.87 -11.34
N GLY A 48 -2.90 -8.78 -12.24
CA GLY A 48 -2.15 -8.42 -13.43
C GLY A 48 -2.93 -7.54 -14.40
N VAL A 49 -4.24 -7.79 -14.58
CA VAL A 49 -5.11 -6.91 -15.36
C VAL A 49 -5.25 -5.54 -14.69
N MET A 50 -5.45 -5.50 -13.37
CA MET A 50 -5.52 -4.24 -12.62
C MET A 50 -4.22 -3.44 -12.72
N GLU A 51 -3.08 -4.10 -12.54
CA GLU A 51 -1.76 -3.48 -12.62
C GLU A 51 -1.47 -2.89 -14.00
N ARG A 52 -1.82 -3.62 -15.05
CA ARG A 52 -1.49 -3.28 -16.46
C ARG A 52 -2.64 -2.66 -17.24
N ARG A 53 -3.74 -2.29 -16.60
CA ARG A 53 -4.98 -1.86 -17.26
C ARG A 53 -4.75 -0.79 -18.32
N ILE A 54 -3.94 0.23 -18.04
CA ILE A 54 -3.65 1.32 -19.00
C ILE A 54 -2.95 0.79 -20.25
N THR A 55 -1.94 -0.06 -20.07
CA THR A 55 -1.23 -0.71 -21.18
C THR A 55 -2.16 -1.63 -21.98
N LEU A 56 -2.96 -2.43 -21.30
CA LEU A 56 -3.92 -3.35 -21.94
C LEU A 56 -4.97 -2.57 -22.75
N ASP A 57 -5.50 -1.51 -22.20
CA ASP A 57 -6.48 -0.66 -22.86
C ASP A 57 -5.88 0.09 -24.06
N TYR A 58 -4.62 0.51 -23.96
CA TYR A 58 -3.89 1.11 -25.08
C TYR A 58 -3.75 0.12 -26.24
N ILE A 59 -3.30 -1.12 -25.96
CA ILE A 59 -3.21 -2.21 -26.94
C ILE A 59 -4.60 -2.46 -27.56
N LEU A 60 -5.63 -2.62 -26.72
CA LEU A 60 -6.98 -2.90 -27.21
C LEU A 60 -7.56 -1.78 -28.11
N ARG A 61 -7.26 -0.50 -27.84
CA ARG A 61 -7.68 0.62 -28.70
C ARG A 61 -7.09 0.52 -30.10
N HIS A 62 -5.89 -0.01 -30.25
CA HIS A 62 -5.24 -0.21 -31.54
C HIS A 62 -5.94 -1.30 -32.39
N TYR A 63 -6.37 -2.39 -31.73
CA TYR A 63 -6.98 -3.54 -32.42
C TYR A 63 -8.51 -3.51 -32.49
N SER A 64 -9.16 -2.68 -31.68
CA SER A 64 -10.61 -2.57 -31.64
C SER A 64 -11.11 -1.42 -32.50
N LYS A 65 -11.98 -1.70 -33.49
CA LYS A 65 -12.70 -0.67 -34.24
C LYS A 65 -13.74 0.07 -33.40
N LYS A 66 -14.18 -0.51 -32.28
CA LYS A 66 -15.12 0.10 -31.33
C LYS A 66 -14.36 0.75 -30.19
N LYS A 67 -14.84 1.91 -29.72
CA LYS A 67 -14.30 2.54 -28.51
C LYS A 67 -14.52 1.62 -27.32
N LEU A 68 -13.57 1.53 -26.40
CA LEU A 68 -13.63 0.55 -25.29
C LEU A 68 -14.85 0.73 -24.39
N HIS A 69 -15.28 1.98 -24.14
CA HIS A 69 -16.48 2.28 -23.35
C HIS A 69 -17.80 1.85 -24.01
N GLN A 70 -17.78 1.49 -25.31
CA GLN A 70 -18.94 0.97 -26.05
C GLN A 70 -18.98 -0.55 -26.03
N LEU A 71 -17.94 -1.20 -25.52
CA LEU A 71 -17.93 -2.66 -25.38
C LEU A 71 -18.75 -3.06 -24.17
N ASP A 72 -19.38 -4.23 -24.27
CA ASP A 72 -19.99 -4.87 -23.10
C ASP A 72 -18.92 -5.13 -22.03
N ALA A 73 -19.25 -4.89 -20.75
CA ALA A 73 -18.31 -4.99 -19.64
C ALA A 73 -17.62 -6.36 -19.58
N ALA A 74 -18.36 -7.47 -19.77
CA ALA A 74 -17.76 -8.80 -19.77
C ALA A 74 -16.81 -8.99 -20.94
N VAL A 75 -17.17 -8.49 -22.14
CA VAL A 75 -16.34 -8.59 -23.34
C VAL A 75 -15.04 -7.81 -23.16
N LEU A 76 -15.09 -6.62 -22.58
CA LEU A 76 -13.91 -5.80 -22.29
C LEU A 76 -12.96 -6.53 -21.32
N GLN A 77 -13.49 -7.09 -20.21
CA GLN A 77 -12.65 -7.82 -19.26
C GLN A 77 -12.07 -9.11 -19.86
N ILE A 78 -12.84 -9.82 -20.69
CA ILE A 78 -12.34 -10.99 -21.42
C ILE A 78 -11.17 -10.61 -22.34
N LEU A 79 -11.27 -9.50 -23.06
CA LEU A 79 -10.19 -9.00 -23.93
C LEU A 79 -8.96 -8.59 -23.11
N ARG A 80 -9.14 -7.86 -22.00
CA ARG A 80 -8.04 -7.49 -21.08
C ARG A 80 -7.30 -8.74 -20.57
N ILE A 81 -8.03 -9.74 -20.06
CA ILE A 81 -7.46 -11.03 -19.64
C ILE A 81 -6.76 -11.75 -20.80
N GLY A 82 -7.34 -11.70 -22.01
CA GLY A 82 -6.73 -12.30 -23.20
C GLY A 82 -5.38 -11.68 -23.53
N ILE A 83 -5.33 -10.36 -23.67
CA ILE A 83 -4.08 -9.64 -23.93
C ILE A 83 -3.06 -9.85 -22.78
N TYR A 84 -3.52 -9.81 -21.51
CA TYR A 84 -2.64 -10.05 -20.37
C TYR A 84 -1.99 -11.44 -20.41
N GLN A 85 -2.76 -12.49 -20.67
CA GLN A 85 -2.22 -13.85 -20.82
C GLN A 85 -1.20 -13.93 -21.95
N LEU A 86 -1.55 -13.38 -23.13
CA LEU A 86 -0.69 -13.42 -24.31
C LEU A 86 0.64 -12.67 -24.12
N LYS A 87 0.65 -11.58 -23.34
CA LYS A 87 1.81 -10.70 -23.19
C LYS A 87 2.68 -11.02 -21.98
N TYR A 88 2.06 -11.42 -20.86
CA TYR A 88 2.73 -11.47 -19.55
C TYR A 88 2.72 -12.86 -18.90
N MET A 89 2.13 -13.87 -19.55
CA MET A 89 2.06 -15.21 -18.97
C MET A 89 2.70 -16.26 -19.90
N ASP A 90 4.00 -16.36 -19.89
CA ASP A 90 4.78 -17.26 -20.77
C ASP A 90 4.39 -18.74 -20.71
N ARG A 91 3.82 -19.17 -19.57
CA ARG A 91 3.38 -20.56 -19.39
C ARG A 91 2.00 -20.84 -19.97
N VAL A 92 1.31 -19.85 -20.51
CA VAL A 92 0.00 -20.02 -21.15
C VAL A 92 0.18 -20.03 -22.66
N PRO A 93 -0.03 -21.15 -23.36
CA PRO A 93 0.05 -21.20 -24.83
C PRO A 93 -0.95 -20.24 -25.47
N ASP A 94 -0.56 -19.53 -26.52
CA ASP A 94 -1.39 -18.55 -27.21
C ASP A 94 -2.74 -19.11 -27.67
N ALA A 95 -2.73 -20.32 -28.25
CA ALA A 95 -3.94 -20.98 -28.68
C ALA A 95 -4.91 -21.27 -27.53
N ALA A 96 -4.37 -21.64 -26.34
CA ALA A 96 -5.18 -21.89 -25.15
C ALA A 96 -5.77 -20.59 -24.59
N ALA A 97 -4.99 -19.50 -24.54
CA ALA A 97 -5.47 -18.18 -24.11
C ALA A 97 -6.63 -17.70 -24.99
N ILE A 98 -6.47 -17.77 -26.32
CA ILE A 98 -7.50 -17.34 -27.29
C ILE A 98 -8.75 -18.22 -27.16
N HIS A 99 -8.58 -19.55 -27.20
CA HIS A 99 -9.70 -20.48 -27.13
C HIS A 99 -10.54 -20.30 -25.86
N THR A 100 -9.90 -20.17 -24.71
CA THR A 100 -10.60 -19.98 -23.43
C THR A 100 -11.31 -18.62 -23.37
N CYS A 101 -10.71 -17.54 -23.87
CA CYS A 101 -11.35 -16.24 -23.93
C CYS A 101 -12.59 -16.24 -24.85
N VAL A 102 -12.52 -16.93 -25.99
CA VAL A 102 -13.68 -17.11 -26.88
C VAL A 102 -14.77 -17.94 -26.20
N ALA A 103 -14.42 -18.99 -25.46
CA ALA A 103 -15.39 -19.80 -24.70
C ALA A 103 -16.06 -18.98 -23.57
N LEU A 104 -15.34 -18.08 -22.92
CA LEU A 104 -15.88 -17.20 -21.88
C LEU A 104 -17.00 -16.29 -22.40
N THR A 105 -16.97 -15.84 -23.66
CA THR A 105 -18.07 -15.03 -24.21
C THR A 105 -19.40 -15.74 -24.12
N ARG A 106 -19.41 -17.07 -24.36
CA ARG A 106 -20.61 -17.91 -24.22
C ARG A 106 -21.03 -18.03 -22.76
N SER A 107 -20.08 -18.23 -21.85
CA SER A 107 -20.34 -18.34 -20.41
C SER A 107 -20.98 -17.09 -19.83
N PHE A 108 -20.71 -15.92 -20.42
CA PHE A 108 -21.30 -14.62 -20.07
C PHE A 108 -22.49 -14.22 -20.93
N ARG A 109 -23.06 -15.16 -21.74
CA ARG A 109 -24.19 -14.92 -22.66
C ARG A 109 -23.92 -13.83 -23.70
N LYS A 110 -22.66 -13.73 -24.16
CA LYS A 110 -22.17 -12.78 -25.17
C LYS A 110 -21.64 -13.48 -26.42
N SER A 111 -22.31 -14.55 -26.84
CA SER A 111 -21.90 -15.41 -27.96
C SER A 111 -21.69 -14.64 -29.27
N SER A 112 -22.46 -13.58 -29.50
CA SER A 112 -22.30 -12.71 -30.66
C SER A 112 -20.94 -12.00 -30.72
N ALA A 113 -20.24 -11.85 -29.58
CA ALA A 113 -18.91 -11.23 -29.51
C ALA A 113 -17.78 -12.24 -29.74
N SER A 114 -18.07 -13.57 -29.84
CA SER A 114 -17.03 -14.60 -29.98
C SER A 114 -16.09 -14.38 -31.14
N GLY A 115 -16.65 -14.04 -32.33
CA GLY A 115 -15.86 -13.72 -33.52
C GLY A 115 -14.98 -12.48 -33.34
N PHE A 116 -15.51 -11.45 -32.70
CA PHE A 116 -14.77 -10.22 -32.41
C PHE A 116 -13.59 -10.48 -31.45
N VAL A 117 -13.83 -11.17 -30.33
CA VAL A 117 -12.77 -11.54 -29.37
C VAL A 117 -11.67 -12.34 -30.06
N ASN A 118 -12.07 -13.37 -30.84
CA ASN A 118 -11.10 -14.20 -31.57
C ASN A 118 -10.28 -13.35 -32.57
N ALA A 119 -10.91 -12.44 -33.32
CA ALA A 119 -10.24 -11.61 -34.31
C ALA A 119 -9.20 -10.67 -33.67
N VAL A 120 -9.57 -9.98 -32.58
CA VAL A 120 -8.68 -9.07 -31.84
C VAL A 120 -7.46 -9.83 -31.28
N LEU A 121 -7.68 -10.93 -30.57
CA LEU A 121 -6.58 -11.67 -29.93
C LEU A 121 -5.66 -12.34 -30.95
N ARG A 122 -6.21 -12.90 -32.05
CA ARG A 122 -5.39 -13.48 -33.13
C ARG A 122 -4.58 -12.40 -33.89
N GLN A 123 -5.15 -11.20 -34.10
CA GLN A 123 -4.41 -10.13 -34.73
C GLN A 123 -3.23 -9.70 -33.85
N TYR A 124 -3.45 -9.55 -32.55
CA TYR A 124 -2.38 -9.21 -31.59
C TYR A 124 -1.23 -10.23 -31.62
N VAL A 125 -1.54 -11.53 -31.74
CA VAL A 125 -0.51 -12.58 -31.88
C VAL A 125 0.22 -12.47 -33.23
N ARG A 126 -0.48 -12.19 -34.32
CA ARG A 126 0.16 -11.99 -35.65
C ARG A 126 1.11 -10.81 -35.67
N ASP A 127 0.81 -9.76 -34.91
CA ASP A 127 1.66 -8.58 -34.76
C ASP A 127 2.71 -8.75 -33.64
N GLU A 128 3.13 -10.00 -33.40
CA GLU A 128 4.20 -10.38 -32.46
C GLU A 128 3.99 -9.88 -31.03
N LYS A 129 2.76 -9.64 -30.61
CA LYS A 129 2.37 -9.16 -29.27
C LYS A 129 3.07 -7.86 -28.85
N LYS A 130 3.37 -7.02 -29.83
CA LYS A 130 4.01 -5.71 -29.60
C LYS A 130 3.02 -4.72 -29.00
N VAL A 131 3.53 -3.85 -28.14
CA VAL A 131 2.79 -2.65 -27.75
C VAL A 131 2.95 -1.65 -28.89
N PRO A 132 1.85 -1.08 -29.43
CA PRO A 132 1.97 -0.05 -30.44
C PRO A 132 2.80 1.12 -29.96
N GLU A 133 3.64 1.69 -30.81
CA GLU A 133 4.43 2.87 -30.48
C GLU A 133 3.53 4.10 -30.37
N SER A 134 3.88 5.03 -29.51
CA SER A 134 3.25 6.34 -29.40
C SER A 134 4.28 7.42 -29.70
N ASP A 135 3.90 8.38 -30.55
CA ASP A 135 4.72 9.56 -30.87
C ASP A 135 4.76 10.57 -29.70
N ASP A 136 3.82 10.47 -28.76
CA ASP A 136 3.81 11.30 -27.54
C ASP A 136 4.65 10.62 -26.44
N PRO A 137 5.78 11.22 -26.02
CA PRO A 137 6.63 10.64 -24.97
C PRO A 137 5.92 10.43 -23.62
N LEU A 138 4.91 11.25 -23.31
CA LEU A 138 4.13 11.13 -22.08
C LEU A 138 3.15 9.95 -22.15
N GLU A 139 2.51 9.77 -23.31
CA GLU A 139 1.67 8.60 -23.52
C GLU A 139 2.52 7.32 -23.56
N ALA A 140 3.68 7.34 -24.21
CA ALA A 140 4.62 6.22 -24.22
C ALA A 140 5.04 5.82 -22.81
N ALA A 141 5.39 6.79 -21.95
CA ALA A 141 5.73 6.52 -20.54
C ALA A 141 4.51 6.00 -19.75
N SER A 142 3.33 6.61 -19.94
CA SER A 142 2.08 6.16 -19.34
C SER A 142 1.76 4.70 -19.67
N VAL A 143 1.94 4.32 -20.93
CA VAL A 143 1.72 2.94 -21.41
C VAL A 143 2.78 1.99 -20.88
N LEU A 144 4.06 2.39 -20.88
CA LEU A 144 5.18 1.57 -20.41
C LEU A 144 5.03 1.22 -18.92
N TYR A 145 4.73 2.22 -18.08
CA TYR A 145 4.62 2.07 -16.63
C TYR A 145 3.19 1.77 -16.14
N ALA A 146 2.23 1.71 -17.05
CA ALA A 146 0.82 1.50 -16.74
C ALA A 146 0.29 2.48 -15.67
N VAL A 147 0.60 3.77 -15.82
CA VAL A 147 0.18 4.84 -14.91
C VAL A 147 -0.49 5.99 -15.68
N PRO A 148 -1.41 6.75 -15.06
CA PRO A 148 -1.98 7.92 -15.71
C PRO A 148 -0.91 8.97 -16.00
N ILE A 149 -1.06 9.69 -17.11
CA ILE A 149 -0.12 10.75 -17.52
C ILE A 149 0.08 11.81 -16.44
N TRP A 150 -0.99 12.16 -15.68
CA TRP A 150 -0.87 13.14 -14.60
C TRP A 150 0.09 12.68 -13.49
N LEU A 151 0.09 11.38 -13.18
CA LEU A 151 0.96 10.83 -12.13
C LEU A 151 2.42 10.81 -12.57
N GLU A 152 2.69 10.39 -13.79
CA GLU A 152 4.04 10.45 -14.38
C GLU A 152 4.58 11.88 -14.36
N LYS A 153 3.83 12.85 -14.91
CA LYS A 153 4.20 14.27 -14.90
C LYS A 153 4.51 14.78 -13.48
N LYS A 154 3.65 14.44 -12.53
CA LYS A 154 3.79 14.87 -11.14
C LYS A 154 5.07 14.32 -10.51
N LEU A 155 5.35 13.03 -10.69
CA LEU A 155 6.55 12.39 -10.16
C LEU A 155 7.83 12.95 -10.81
N VAL A 156 7.83 13.13 -12.12
CA VAL A 156 8.98 13.75 -12.83
C VAL A 156 9.23 15.17 -12.36
N GLN A 157 8.17 15.97 -12.17
CA GLN A 157 8.29 17.33 -11.63
C GLN A 157 8.89 17.36 -10.23
N GLN A 158 8.53 16.40 -9.36
CA GLN A 158 8.93 16.39 -7.95
C GLN A 158 10.28 15.75 -7.68
N TYR A 159 10.65 14.72 -8.45
CA TYR A 159 11.82 13.87 -8.18
C TYR A 159 12.83 13.84 -9.34
N GLY A 160 12.51 14.47 -10.46
CA GLY A 160 13.28 14.32 -11.70
C GLY A 160 12.99 13.01 -12.42
N LYS A 161 13.30 12.97 -13.73
CA LYS A 161 12.94 11.85 -14.63
C LYS A 161 13.51 10.51 -14.17
N GLN A 162 14.79 10.47 -13.78
CA GLN A 162 15.46 9.24 -13.40
C GLN A 162 14.82 8.58 -12.15
N ALA A 163 14.62 9.35 -11.08
CA ALA A 163 14.04 8.82 -9.84
C ALA A 163 12.55 8.45 -10.01
N ALA A 164 11.80 9.26 -10.79
CA ALA A 164 10.40 8.99 -11.10
C ALA A 164 10.25 7.68 -11.90
N HIS A 165 11.05 7.48 -12.93
CA HIS A 165 10.99 6.27 -13.74
C HIS A 165 11.43 5.03 -12.94
N ALA A 166 12.48 5.12 -12.12
CA ALA A 166 12.88 4.02 -11.23
C ALA A 166 11.77 3.65 -10.23
N PHE A 167 11.05 4.64 -9.70
CA PHE A 167 9.86 4.41 -8.86
C PHE A 167 8.76 3.66 -9.62
N LEU A 168 8.47 4.09 -10.86
CA LEU A 168 7.41 3.49 -11.68
C LEU A 168 7.77 2.07 -12.16
N GLU A 169 9.04 1.81 -12.47
CA GLU A 169 9.54 0.47 -12.78
C GLU A 169 9.40 -0.46 -11.56
N ASN A 170 9.78 0.02 -10.38
CA ASN A 170 9.63 -0.75 -9.14
C ASN A 170 8.15 -1.04 -8.84
N ALA A 171 7.24 -0.13 -9.18
CA ALA A 171 5.80 -0.30 -8.99
C ALA A 171 5.19 -1.45 -9.83
N LEU A 172 5.90 -1.93 -10.85
CA LEU A 172 5.51 -3.07 -11.69
C LEU A 172 6.14 -4.41 -11.26
N GLN A 173 6.90 -4.40 -10.18
CA GLN A 173 7.54 -5.61 -9.64
C GLN A 173 6.70 -6.21 -8.52
N THR A 174 6.81 -7.51 -8.32
CA THR A 174 6.18 -8.16 -7.17
C THR A 174 6.81 -7.66 -5.87
N PRO A 175 6.02 -7.10 -4.94
CA PRO A 175 6.55 -6.61 -3.67
C PRO A 175 7.02 -7.78 -2.79
N PRO A 176 8.11 -7.62 -2.02
CA PRO A 176 8.51 -8.62 -1.05
C PRO A 176 7.46 -8.71 0.07
N ILE A 177 7.33 -9.89 0.66
CA ILE A 177 6.60 -10.07 1.90
C ILE A 177 7.59 -9.85 3.03
N THR A 178 7.46 -8.71 3.71
CA THR A 178 8.26 -8.38 4.88
C THR A 178 7.42 -8.58 6.13
N ILE A 179 8.00 -9.23 7.12
CA ILE A 179 7.40 -9.45 8.43
C ILE A 179 8.28 -8.84 9.52
N ARG A 180 7.64 -8.56 10.64
CA ARG A 180 8.33 -8.19 11.87
C ARG A 180 8.17 -9.27 12.92
N ARG A 181 9.28 -9.73 13.48
CA ARG A 181 9.31 -10.66 14.60
C ARG A 181 8.66 -10.02 15.84
N ASN A 182 7.85 -10.77 16.54
CA ASN A 182 7.38 -10.37 17.86
C ASN A 182 8.46 -10.70 18.91
N VAL A 183 9.14 -9.66 19.37
CA VAL A 183 10.26 -9.79 20.32
C VAL A 183 9.81 -10.27 21.72
N GLN A 184 8.51 -10.22 22.02
CA GLN A 184 7.94 -10.69 23.28
C GLN A 184 7.85 -12.23 23.35
N MET A 185 7.87 -12.92 22.19
CA MET A 185 7.68 -14.37 22.10
C MET A 185 8.97 -15.18 22.32
N GLY A 186 10.14 -14.53 22.26
CA GLY A 186 11.42 -15.21 22.44
C GLY A 186 12.55 -14.58 21.60
N ASP A 187 13.70 -15.22 21.65
CA ASP A 187 14.89 -14.79 20.92
C ASP A 187 14.83 -15.15 19.41
N THR A 188 15.87 -14.77 18.69
CA THR A 188 15.99 -15.04 17.24
C THR A 188 16.02 -16.53 16.92
N VAL A 189 16.64 -17.35 17.77
CA VAL A 189 16.76 -18.80 17.54
C VAL A 189 15.39 -19.47 17.68
N ALA A 190 14.64 -19.12 18.74
CA ALA A 190 13.27 -19.58 18.94
C ALA A 190 12.35 -19.15 17.80
N PHE A 191 12.49 -17.91 17.33
CA PHE A 191 11.73 -17.39 16.19
C PHE A 191 12.01 -18.19 14.90
N GLN A 192 13.27 -18.43 14.55
CA GLN A 192 13.62 -19.17 13.32
C GLN A 192 13.11 -20.62 13.36
N LYS A 193 13.05 -21.21 14.55
CA LYS A 193 12.44 -22.53 14.74
C LYS A 193 10.91 -22.50 14.56
N ALA A 194 10.25 -21.46 15.05
CA ALA A 194 8.79 -21.29 14.94
C ALA A 194 8.35 -20.88 13.53
N VAL A 195 9.19 -20.13 12.80
CA VAL A 195 8.90 -19.59 11.46
C VAL A 195 10.00 -20.00 10.48
N PRO A 196 10.08 -21.29 10.11
CA PRO A 196 11.09 -21.77 9.20
C PRO A 196 10.94 -21.11 7.82
N GLY A 197 12.07 -20.70 7.21
CA GLY A 197 12.09 -20.01 5.91
C GLY A 197 11.98 -18.49 5.99
N ALA A 198 11.86 -17.89 7.18
CA ALA A 198 12.01 -16.46 7.35
C ALA A 198 13.51 -16.08 7.28
N ASN A 199 13.86 -15.23 6.31
CA ASN A 199 15.24 -14.77 6.10
C ASN A 199 15.43 -13.40 6.76
N PRO A 200 16.49 -13.19 7.59
CA PRO A 200 16.74 -11.89 8.20
C PRO A 200 16.85 -10.80 7.15
N HIS A 201 16.25 -9.65 7.40
CA HIS A 201 16.40 -8.48 6.54
C HIS A 201 17.76 -7.81 6.82
N PRO A 202 18.52 -7.42 5.78
CA PRO A 202 19.89 -6.88 5.99
C PRO A 202 19.93 -5.51 6.67
N VAL A 203 18.80 -4.77 6.68
CA VAL A 203 18.79 -3.35 7.09
C VAL A 203 18.25 -3.16 8.53
N LEU A 204 17.22 -3.88 8.93
CA LEU A 204 16.63 -3.73 10.25
C LEU A 204 16.66 -5.05 11.03
N PRO A 205 17.13 -5.04 12.29
CA PRO A 205 16.93 -6.16 13.19
C PRO A 205 15.42 -6.41 13.39
N ASP A 206 15.07 -7.69 13.62
CA ASP A 206 13.69 -8.15 13.78
C ASP A 206 12.79 -8.02 12.54
N ALA A 207 13.31 -7.51 11.42
CA ALA A 207 12.69 -7.58 10.11
C ALA A 207 13.13 -8.85 9.39
N TYR A 208 12.19 -9.52 8.71
CA TYR A 208 12.47 -10.74 7.95
C TYR A 208 11.71 -10.72 6.62
N LEU A 209 12.31 -11.38 5.62
CA LEU A 209 11.71 -11.61 4.31
C LEU A 209 11.13 -13.01 4.25
N LEU A 210 9.93 -13.12 3.68
CA LEU A 210 9.29 -14.39 3.35
C LEU A 210 9.19 -14.55 1.84
N HIS A 211 9.47 -15.75 1.34
CA HIS A 211 9.28 -16.10 -0.06
C HIS A 211 7.93 -16.80 -0.26
N GLY A 212 7.12 -16.18 -1.08
CA GLY A 212 5.86 -16.60 -1.69
C GLY A 212 4.96 -17.52 -0.89
N THR A 213 3.91 -16.98 -0.22
CA THR A 213 2.73 -17.80 0.12
C THR A 213 1.70 -17.01 0.93
N ASN A 214 0.57 -17.63 1.22
CA ASN A 214 -0.43 -17.13 2.14
C ASN A 214 0.13 -17.07 3.57
N VAL A 215 0.47 -15.88 4.02
CA VAL A 215 1.11 -15.64 5.34
C VAL A 215 0.27 -16.19 6.50
N LYS A 216 -1.05 -16.17 6.38
CA LYS A 216 -1.98 -16.65 7.43
C LYS A 216 -1.87 -18.16 7.71
N THR A 217 -1.33 -18.92 6.76
CA THR A 217 -1.14 -20.38 6.89
C THR A 217 0.26 -20.77 7.33
N LEU A 218 1.16 -19.78 7.50
CA LEU A 218 2.52 -20.07 7.95
C LEU A 218 2.55 -20.46 9.42
N PRO A 219 3.45 -21.40 9.81
CA PRO A 219 3.74 -21.66 11.21
C PRO A 219 4.09 -20.37 11.95
N GLY A 220 3.68 -20.28 13.20
CA GLY A 220 3.94 -19.13 14.05
C GLY A 220 3.05 -17.90 13.81
N PHE A 221 2.23 -17.86 12.75
CA PHE A 221 1.34 -16.71 12.55
C PHE A 221 0.23 -16.65 13.59
N GLN A 222 -0.50 -17.75 13.78
CA GLN A 222 -1.62 -17.81 14.72
C GLN A 222 -1.14 -17.70 16.17
N GLU A 223 0.04 -18.21 16.47
CA GLU A 223 0.69 -18.16 17.77
C GLU A 223 1.26 -16.78 18.12
N GLY A 224 1.28 -15.85 17.15
CA GLY A 224 1.70 -14.48 17.40
C GLY A 224 3.21 -14.23 17.30
N TRP A 225 3.98 -15.12 16.68
CA TRP A 225 5.43 -14.94 16.52
C TRP A 225 5.81 -13.76 15.63
N PHE A 226 4.92 -13.31 14.76
CA PHE A 226 5.17 -12.19 13.86
C PHE A 226 3.89 -11.53 13.35
N HIS A 227 4.04 -10.38 12.75
CA HIS A 227 3.02 -9.74 11.92
C HIS A 227 3.63 -9.24 10.60
N VAL A 228 2.76 -9.08 9.59
CA VAL A 228 3.17 -8.53 8.30
C VAL A 228 3.33 -7.02 8.43
N GLN A 229 4.50 -6.52 8.07
CA GLN A 229 4.76 -5.09 8.08
C GLN A 229 5.86 -4.75 7.08
N ASP A 230 5.57 -3.83 6.14
CA ASP A 230 6.56 -3.33 5.20
C ASP A 230 7.72 -2.64 5.94
N LEU A 231 8.92 -2.68 5.34
CA LEU A 231 10.13 -2.14 5.94
C LEU A 231 10.02 -0.64 6.25
N ALA A 232 9.41 0.17 5.35
CA ALA A 232 9.22 1.59 5.58
C ALA A 232 8.30 1.85 6.79
N SER A 233 7.26 1.03 6.97
CA SER A 233 6.41 1.06 8.16
C SER A 233 7.15 0.64 9.44
N GLN A 234 8.14 -0.26 9.34
CA GLN A 234 8.99 -0.61 10.47
C GLN A 234 9.93 0.54 10.86
N PHE A 235 10.55 1.23 9.88
CA PHE A 235 11.29 2.47 10.15
C PHE A 235 10.41 3.53 10.81
N CYS A 236 9.18 3.71 10.34
CA CYS A 236 8.24 4.63 10.95
C CYS A 236 7.96 4.30 12.43
N SER A 237 7.71 3.04 12.73
CA SER A 237 7.48 2.60 14.11
C SER A 237 8.70 2.83 15.02
N LEU A 238 9.90 2.59 14.50
CA LEU A 238 11.17 2.88 15.19
C LEU A 238 11.33 4.39 15.43
N ALA A 239 11.00 5.22 14.45
CA ALA A 239 11.13 6.67 14.50
C ALA A 239 10.23 7.33 15.56
N VAL A 240 9.12 6.71 15.97
CA VAL A 240 8.31 7.17 17.11
C VAL A 240 9.18 7.27 18.36
N GLY A 241 10.10 6.32 18.56
CA GLY A 241 11.05 6.32 19.67
C GLY A 241 10.37 6.08 21.02
N ALA A 242 9.29 5.30 21.03
CA ALA A 242 8.57 4.95 22.25
C ALA A 242 9.42 4.11 23.22
N LYS A 243 9.24 4.34 24.50
CA LYS A 243 9.99 3.70 25.58
C LYS A 243 9.05 2.99 26.57
N PRO A 244 9.53 2.00 27.31
CA PRO A 244 8.77 1.37 28.37
C PRO A 244 8.18 2.39 29.37
N GLY A 245 6.90 2.20 29.72
CA GLY A 245 6.19 3.04 30.69
C GLY A 245 5.64 4.37 30.14
N GLU A 246 5.95 4.77 28.90
CA GLU A 246 5.42 5.99 28.29
C GLU A 246 3.92 5.89 27.95
N THR A 247 3.30 7.05 27.78
CA THR A 247 1.97 7.21 27.17
C THR A 247 2.14 7.56 25.69
N VAL A 248 1.59 6.71 24.80
CA VAL A 248 1.68 6.86 23.35
C VAL A 248 0.28 6.94 22.74
N LEU A 249 0.08 7.84 21.79
CA LEU A 249 -1.13 7.93 20.97
C LEU A 249 -0.80 7.57 19.53
N ASP A 250 -1.57 6.63 18.94
CA ASP A 250 -1.58 6.33 17.51
C ASP A 250 -2.96 6.73 16.97
N LEU A 251 -3.03 7.87 16.27
CA LEU A 251 -4.30 8.52 15.95
C LEU A 251 -4.98 7.99 14.68
N CYS A 252 -4.28 7.23 13.84
CA CYS A 252 -4.80 6.62 12.61
C CYS A 252 -4.27 5.19 12.48
N ALA A 253 -4.51 4.37 13.50
CA ALA A 253 -3.75 3.17 13.80
C ALA A 253 -3.99 1.96 12.89
N ALA A 254 -5.20 1.85 12.31
CA ALA A 254 -5.56 0.61 11.62
C ALA A 254 -4.79 0.36 10.30
N PRO A 255 -4.40 -0.88 10.05
CA PRO A 255 -4.82 -2.13 10.72
C PRO A 255 -4.01 -2.55 11.96
N GLY A 256 -3.12 -1.71 12.50
CA GLY A 256 -2.41 -1.96 13.75
C GLY A 256 -0.92 -2.28 13.61
N GLY A 257 -0.38 -2.49 12.41
CA GLY A 257 1.01 -2.92 12.24
C GLY A 257 2.04 -2.03 12.93
N LYS A 258 1.90 -0.70 12.86
CA LYS A 258 2.77 0.27 13.55
C LYS A 258 2.53 0.23 15.06
N THR A 259 1.27 0.22 15.48
CA THR A 259 0.84 0.10 16.88
C THR A 259 1.47 -1.13 17.56
N PHE A 260 1.43 -2.30 16.91
CA PHE A 260 2.01 -3.54 17.44
C PHE A 260 3.53 -3.43 17.61
N THR A 261 4.23 -2.83 16.64
CA THR A 261 5.67 -2.63 16.71
C THR A 261 6.03 -1.63 17.81
N ILE A 262 5.25 -0.55 17.98
CA ILE A 262 5.44 0.43 19.07
C ILE A 262 5.26 -0.24 20.42
N ALA A 263 4.21 -1.05 20.62
CA ALA A 263 3.98 -1.80 21.85
C ALA A 263 5.16 -2.72 22.20
N GLN A 264 5.78 -3.35 21.21
CA GLN A 264 6.98 -4.18 21.39
C GLN A 264 8.19 -3.35 21.85
N TYR A 265 8.40 -2.12 21.30
CA TYR A 265 9.44 -1.22 21.79
C TYR A 265 9.16 -0.72 23.21
N MET A 266 7.90 -0.57 23.58
CA MET A 266 7.47 -0.27 24.95
C MET A 266 7.59 -1.48 25.89
N GLN A 267 8.04 -2.64 25.42
CA GLN A 267 8.11 -3.88 26.18
C GLN A 267 6.74 -4.25 26.80
N ASP A 268 5.67 -3.96 26.08
CA ASP A 268 4.27 -4.14 26.49
C ASP A 268 3.93 -3.49 27.83
N THR A 269 4.57 -2.35 28.16
CA THR A 269 4.35 -1.57 29.38
C THR A 269 3.95 -0.14 29.08
N GLY A 270 3.33 0.56 30.06
CA GLY A 270 2.78 1.91 29.83
C GLY A 270 1.39 1.89 29.21
N THR A 271 1.05 2.92 28.43
CA THR A 271 -0.28 3.08 27.81
C THR A 271 -0.13 3.43 26.34
N LEU A 272 -0.68 2.58 25.46
CA LEU A 272 -0.75 2.84 24.04
C LEU A 272 -2.22 2.91 23.60
N LEU A 273 -2.70 4.12 23.31
CA LEU A 273 -4.06 4.37 22.82
C LEU A 273 -4.04 4.45 21.29
N ALA A 274 -4.78 3.56 20.65
CA ALA A 274 -4.83 3.43 19.19
C ALA A 274 -6.23 3.75 18.66
N PHE A 275 -6.33 4.69 17.72
CA PHE A 275 -7.60 5.15 17.20
C PHE A 275 -7.72 4.94 15.70
N ASP A 276 -8.92 4.67 15.23
CA ASP A 276 -9.28 4.73 13.80
C ASP A 276 -10.74 5.22 13.68
N LEU A 277 -11.02 5.92 12.58
CA LEU A 277 -12.35 6.48 12.31
C LEU A 277 -13.41 5.38 12.11
N GLN A 278 -13.02 4.23 11.55
CA GLN A 278 -13.93 3.16 11.17
C GLN A 278 -13.96 2.02 12.20
N PRO A 279 -15.14 1.72 12.81
CA PRO A 279 -15.24 0.65 13.82
C PRO A 279 -14.72 -0.73 13.36
N ALA A 280 -15.03 -1.10 12.09
CA ALA A 280 -14.57 -2.36 11.53
C ALA A 280 -13.02 -2.45 11.45
N ARG A 281 -12.34 -1.31 11.32
CA ARG A 281 -10.88 -1.26 11.32
C ARG A 281 -10.29 -1.29 12.72
N VAL A 282 -11.00 -0.76 13.72
CA VAL A 282 -10.63 -0.88 15.15
C VAL A 282 -10.60 -2.35 15.58
N SER A 283 -11.57 -3.15 15.13
CA SER A 283 -11.59 -4.59 15.43
C SER A 283 -10.32 -5.32 14.95
N LEU A 284 -9.73 -4.90 13.80
CA LEU A 284 -8.47 -5.48 13.31
C LEU A 284 -7.29 -5.19 14.26
N ILE A 285 -7.27 -4.01 14.89
CA ILE A 285 -6.24 -3.68 15.89
C ILE A 285 -6.42 -4.56 17.11
N GLN A 286 -7.64 -4.72 17.61
CA GLN A 286 -7.96 -5.54 18.79
C GLN A 286 -7.60 -7.02 18.56
N GLU A 287 -8.00 -7.57 17.42
CA GLU A 287 -7.68 -8.96 17.05
C GLU A 287 -6.17 -9.17 16.90
N GLY A 288 -5.48 -8.22 16.27
CA GLY A 288 -4.04 -8.27 16.09
C GLY A 288 -3.28 -8.18 17.42
N ALA A 289 -3.67 -7.26 18.31
CA ALA A 289 -3.09 -7.12 19.65
C ALA A 289 -3.27 -8.40 20.46
N LYS A 290 -4.49 -8.98 20.46
CA LYS A 290 -4.78 -10.25 21.13
C LYS A 290 -3.92 -11.38 20.57
N ARG A 291 -3.82 -11.53 19.25
CA ARG A 291 -3.02 -12.58 18.59
C ARG A 291 -1.52 -12.45 18.91
N LEU A 292 -1.03 -11.21 19.03
CA LEU A 292 0.39 -10.92 19.33
C LEU A 292 0.69 -10.86 20.84
N HIS A 293 -0.30 -11.11 21.69
CA HIS A 293 -0.19 -11.06 23.16
C HIS A 293 0.29 -9.69 23.68
N LEU A 294 -0.21 -8.59 23.08
CA LEU A 294 0.12 -7.23 23.46
C LEU A 294 -1.01 -6.62 24.31
N HIS A 295 -0.72 -6.29 25.56
CA HIS A 295 -1.72 -5.89 26.57
C HIS A 295 -1.75 -4.38 26.83
N CYS A 296 -0.68 -3.64 26.54
CA CYS A 296 -0.62 -2.20 26.75
C CYS A 296 -1.46 -1.40 25.73
N ILE A 297 -2.03 -2.07 24.69
CA ILE A 297 -2.81 -1.45 23.63
C ILE A 297 -4.28 -1.36 24.02
N THR A 298 -4.85 -0.15 23.97
CA THR A 298 -6.29 0.10 24.01
C THR A 298 -6.73 0.70 22.68
N ALA A 299 -7.52 -0.06 21.90
CA ALA A 299 -8.01 0.39 20.62
C ALA A 299 -9.47 0.84 20.69
N ALA A 300 -9.77 2.03 20.15
CA ALA A 300 -11.10 2.63 20.16
C ALA A 300 -11.39 3.42 18.87
N GLN A 301 -12.67 3.61 18.59
CA GLN A 301 -13.07 4.51 17.52
C GLN A 301 -12.76 5.96 17.90
N GLY A 302 -12.24 6.73 16.95
CA GLY A 302 -11.97 8.15 17.13
C GLY A 302 -11.65 8.85 15.83
N ASP A 303 -12.11 10.10 15.72
CA ASP A 303 -11.73 11.00 14.62
C ASP A 303 -10.49 11.78 15.03
N ALA A 304 -9.37 11.53 14.36
CA ALA A 304 -8.10 12.20 14.62
C ALA A 304 -8.12 13.71 14.35
N ALA A 305 -9.10 14.20 13.57
CA ALA A 305 -9.28 15.62 13.29
C ALA A 305 -10.09 16.36 14.37
N VAL A 306 -10.61 15.65 15.38
CA VAL A 306 -11.44 16.22 16.45
C VAL A 306 -10.73 16.08 17.80
N TYR A 307 -10.47 17.20 18.46
CA TYR A 307 -9.88 17.19 19.81
C TYR A 307 -10.85 16.61 20.85
N ARG A 308 -10.33 15.76 21.72
CA ARG A 308 -11.07 15.13 22.83
C ARG A 308 -10.35 15.43 24.14
N GLU A 309 -11.02 16.16 25.02
CA GLU A 309 -10.45 16.66 26.28
C GLU A 309 -10.10 15.51 27.26
N GLU A 310 -10.83 14.41 27.18
CA GLU A 310 -10.66 13.25 28.05
C GLU A 310 -9.38 12.43 27.75
N LEU A 311 -8.72 12.68 26.61
CA LEU A 311 -7.49 11.95 26.29
C LEU A 311 -6.28 12.52 27.06
N PRO A 312 -5.38 11.66 27.54
CA PRO A 312 -4.20 12.09 28.25
C PRO A 312 -3.20 12.80 27.36
N LYS A 313 -2.36 13.65 27.95
CA LYS A 313 -1.16 14.13 27.28
C LYS A 313 -0.17 12.98 27.10
N ALA A 314 0.44 12.91 25.92
CA ALA A 314 1.30 11.81 25.50
C ALA A 314 2.78 12.19 25.40
N ASP A 315 3.63 11.23 25.69
CA ASP A 315 5.08 11.32 25.48
C ASP A 315 5.43 11.22 24.00
N ARG A 316 4.69 10.34 23.30
CA ARG A 316 4.85 10.10 21.84
C ARG A 316 3.50 10.10 21.16
N ILE A 317 3.48 10.66 19.95
CA ILE A 317 2.29 10.63 19.09
C ILE A 317 2.70 10.17 17.70
N LEU A 318 1.96 9.21 17.15
CA LEU A 318 2.02 8.84 15.75
C LEU A 318 0.79 9.37 15.03
N CYS A 319 1.03 10.10 13.93
CA CYS A 319 0.04 10.53 12.95
C CYS A 319 0.36 9.87 11.60
N ASP A 320 -0.01 8.61 11.43
CA ASP A 320 0.05 7.92 10.12
C ASP A 320 -1.23 8.24 9.34
N VAL A 321 -1.28 9.46 8.83
CA VAL A 321 -2.52 10.09 8.37
C VAL A 321 -3.10 9.45 7.11
N PRO A 322 -4.44 9.53 6.89
CA PRO A 322 -5.04 9.13 5.63
C PRO A 322 -4.43 9.94 4.48
N CYS A 323 -4.04 9.24 3.41
CA CYS A 323 -3.33 9.84 2.28
C CYS A 323 -3.74 9.21 0.95
N SER A 324 -3.20 9.72 -0.16
CA SER A 324 -3.44 9.15 -1.50
C SER A 324 -3.01 7.69 -1.61
N GLY A 325 -1.99 7.26 -0.87
CA GLY A 325 -1.45 5.91 -0.90
C GLY A 325 -0.55 5.64 -2.11
N LEU A 326 -0.13 6.66 -2.85
CA LEU A 326 0.67 6.47 -4.09
C LEU A 326 2.03 5.81 -3.87
N GLY A 327 2.51 5.74 -2.63
CA GLY A 327 3.72 4.99 -2.29
C GLY A 327 3.52 3.47 -2.30
N VAL A 328 2.27 2.99 -2.19
CA VAL A 328 1.94 1.55 -2.14
C VAL A 328 1.27 1.02 -3.42
N ILE A 329 1.40 1.72 -4.54
CA ILE A 329 0.79 1.34 -5.83
C ILE A 329 1.25 -0.04 -6.32
N ARG A 330 2.41 -0.51 -5.90
CA ARG A 330 2.92 -1.85 -6.16
C ARG A 330 2.06 -2.95 -5.52
N ARG A 331 1.46 -2.66 -4.35
CA ARG A 331 0.59 -3.59 -3.61
C ARG A 331 -0.89 -3.38 -3.92
N LYS A 332 -1.24 -2.16 -4.31
CA LYS A 332 -2.62 -1.71 -4.56
C LYS A 332 -2.67 -0.93 -5.87
N PRO A 333 -2.61 -1.64 -7.01
CA PRO A 333 -2.52 -1.00 -8.33
C PRO A 333 -3.72 -0.11 -8.65
N GLU A 334 -4.86 -0.34 -8.03
CA GLU A 334 -6.06 0.48 -8.15
C GLU A 334 -5.87 1.94 -7.71
N ILE A 335 -4.92 2.21 -6.82
CA ILE A 335 -4.65 3.57 -6.34
C ILE A 335 -4.24 4.51 -7.48
N LYS A 336 -3.63 3.99 -8.55
CA LYS A 336 -3.25 4.78 -9.73
C LYS A 336 -4.45 5.46 -10.40
N GLU A 337 -5.65 4.93 -10.21
CA GLU A 337 -6.87 5.38 -10.88
C GLU A 337 -7.62 6.47 -10.12
N LYS A 338 -7.14 6.85 -8.94
CA LYS A 338 -7.72 7.94 -8.16
C LYS A 338 -7.73 9.23 -8.96
N ASN A 339 -8.85 9.96 -8.84
CA ASN A 339 -8.98 11.26 -9.47
C ASN A 339 -8.07 12.28 -8.75
N PRO A 340 -7.19 13.01 -9.45
CA PRO A 340 -6.35 14.04 -8.86
C PRO A 340 -7.13 15.13 -8.09
N ALA A 341 -8.36 15.44 -8.51
CA ALA A 341 -9.21 16.42 -7.83
C ALA A 341 -9.60 15.97 -6.42
N GLU A 342 -9.84 14.67 -6.21
CA GLU A 342 -10.16 14.11 -4.89
C GLU A 342 -8.94 14.12 -3.96
N LEU A 343 -7.74 14.08 -4.51
CA LEU A 343 -6.50 14.11 -3.73
C LEU A 343 -6.18 15.51 -3.19
N ALA A 344 -6.74 16.56 -3.78
CA ALA A 344 -6.48 17.95 -3.40
C ALA A 344 -6.99 18.30 -1.99
N GLU A 345 -7.97 17.57 -1.47
CA GLU A 345 -8.54 17.79 -0.13
C GLU A 345 -7.71 17.13 0.98
N LEU A 346 -6.89 16.12 0.65
CA LEU A 346 -6.14 15.35 1.64
C LEU A 346 -5.18 16.20 2.47
N PRO A 347 -4.39 17.14 1.92
CA PRO A 347 -3.50 17.99 2.71
C PRO A 347 -4.22 18.82 3.77
N VAL A 348 -5.46 19.23 3.53
CA VAL A 348 -6.28 20.00 4.49
C VAL A 348 -6.64 19.13 5.70
N ILE A 349 -7.11 17.91 5.45
CA ILE A 349 -7.45 16.94 6.50
C ILE A 349 -6.19 16.55 7.28
N GLN A 350 -5.09 16.30 6.59
CA GLN A 350 -3.80 15.92 7.19
C GLN A 350 -3.25 17.02 8.10
N LEU A 351 -3.31 18.28 7.66
CA LEU A 351 -2.91 19.42 8.49
C LEU A 351 -3.78 19.51 9.75
N ARG A 352 -5.09 19.39 9.63
CA ARG A 352 -6.02 19.42 10.77
C ARG A 352 -5.73 18.30 11.77
N ILE A 353 -5.44 17.08 11.29
CA ILE A 353 -5.03 15.97 12.18
C ILE A 353 -3.75 16.32 12.92
N LEU A 354 -2.75 16.88 12.23
CA LEU A 354 -1.48 17.26 12.83
C LEU A 354 -1.64 18.36 13.88
N GLU A 355 -2.49 19.37 13.62
CA GLU A 355 -2.85 20.43 14.56
C GLU A 355 -3.57 19.86 15.81
N THR A 356 -4.52 18.96 15.61
CA THR A 356 -5.23 18.28 16.71
C THR A 356 -4.25 17.45 17.55
N ALA A 357 -3.40 16.67 16.91
CA ALA A 357 -2.40 15.84 17.57
C ALA A 357 -1.43 16.67 18.43
N SER A 358 -1.00 17.83 17.94
CA SER A 358 -0.08 18.71 18.66
C SER A 358 -0.60 19.14 20.03
N GLN A 359 -1.92 19.18 20.19
CA GLN A 359 -2.55 19.56 21.46
C GLN A 359 -2.40 18.50 22.54
N TYR A 360 -2.24 17.22 22.18
CA TYR A 360 -2.04 16.12 23.13
C TYR A 360 -0.57 15.98 23.57
N LEU A 361 0.38 16.62 22.89
CA LEU A 361 1.80 16.42 23.16
C LEU A 361 2.25 17.08 24.47
N LYS A 362 2.95 16.32 25.33
CA LYS A 362 3.68 16.86 26.49
C LYS A 362 4.79 17.82 26.05
N GLU A 363 5.28 18.68 26.95
CA GLU A 363 6.35 19.66 26.65
C GLU A 363 7.65 19.01 26.13
N SER A 364 8.01 17.82 26.62
CA SER A 364 9.20 17.07 26.17
C SER A 364 8.90 15.97 25.17
N GLY A 365 7.64 15.87 24.72
CA GLY A 365 7.18 14.81 23.83
C GLY A 365 7.64 14.99 22.38
N THR A 366 7.53 13.92 21.60
CA THR A 366 7.75 13.93 20.14
C THR A 366 6.52 13.44 19.40
N LEU A 367 6.28 14.04 18.23
CA LEU A 367 5.22 13.70 17.32
C LEU A 367 5.83 13.27 15.99
N LEU A 368 5.44 12.11 15.49
CA LEU A 368 5.82 11.62 14.18
C LEU A 368 4.62 11.74 13.23
N TYR A 369 4.80 12.53 12.17
CA TYR A 369 3.88 12.59 11.04
C TYR A 369 4.36 11.63 9.97
N SER A 370 3.47 10.82 9.40
CA SER A 370 3.81 9.88 8.34
C SER A 370 2.68 9.67 7.34
N THR A 371 3.06 9.28 6.12
CA THR A 371 2.15 8.92 5.04
C THR A 371 2.73 7.77 4.21
N CYS A 372 1.88 6.96 3.61
CA CYS A 372 2.26 6.00 2.58
C CYS A 372 2.13 6.58 1.16
N THR A 373 2.37 7.88 0.99
CA THR A 373 2.43 8.55 -0.32
C THR A 373 3.80 9.17 -0.55
N VAL A 374 4.10 9.43 -1.82
CA VAL A 374 5.33 10.14 -2.24
C VAL A 374 5.04 11.56 -2.73
N LEU A 375 3.80 12.03 -2.67
CA LEU A 375 3.45 13.38 -3.10
C LEU A 375 3.88 14.43 -2.07
N LYS A 376 4.69 15.40 -2.49
CA LYS A 376 5.19 16.47 -1.62
C LYS A 376 4.09 17.36 -1.04
N GLU A 377 2.94 17.47 -1.71
CA GLU A 377 1.76 18.18 -1.25
C GLU A 377 1.19 17.60 0.03
N GLU A 378 1.22 16.27 0.17
CA GLU A 378 0.73 15.54 1.35
C GLU A 378 1.82 15.36 2.41
N ASN A 379 3.07 15.64 2.07
CA ASN A 379 4.26 15.36 2.86
C ASN A 379 4.89 16.65 3.40
N GLU A 380 6.02 17.08 2.83
CA GLU A 380 6.78 18.22 3.32
C GLU A 380 5.96 19.52 3.36
N GLN A 381 5.01 19.69 2.44
CA GLN A 381 4.21 20.92 2.40
C GLN A 381 3.23 21.01 3.57
N VAL A 382 2.62 19.89 3.99
CA VAL A 382 1.77 19.83 5.20
C VAL A 382 2.58 20.16 6.45
N VAL A 383 3.75 19.52 6.61
CA VAL A 383 4.61 19.74 7.77
C VAL A 383 5.12 21.19 7.83
N ARG A 384 5.51 21.75 6.69
CA ARG A 384 5.93 23.15 6.61
C ARG A 384 4.79 24.13 6.89
N ALA A 385 3.56 23.81 6.46
CA ALA A 385 2.38 24.61 6.79
C ALA A 385 2.13 24.62 8.31
N PHE A 386 2.18 23.46 8.95
CA PHE A 386 2.07 23.33 10.40
C PHE A 386 3.15 24.15 11.13
N LEU A 387 4.43 24.02 10.77
CA LEU A 387 5.52 24.72 11.44
C LEU A 387 5.44 26.23 11.30
N ARG A 388 4.82 26.76 10.24
CA ARG A 388 4.59 28.22 10.09
C ARG A 388 3.59 28.76 11.10
N THR A 389 2.56 27.98 11.44
CA THR A 389 1.50 28.39 12.38
C THR A 389 1.79 27.99 13.83
N HIS A 390 2.77 27.08 14.04
CA HIS A 390 3.17 26.57 15.35
C HIS A 390 4.67 26.84 15.62
N PRO A 391 5.08 28.09 15.89
CA PRO A 391 6.49 28.47 16.09
C PRO A 391 7.11 27.81 17.32
N ASP A 392 6.30 27.29 18.24
CA ASP A 392 6.70 26.50 19.39
C ASP A 392 7.11 25.07 19.05
N PHE A 393 6.97 24.63 17.80
CA PHE A 393 7.46 23.34 17.30
C PHE A 393 8.71 23.52 16.44
N GLU A 394 9.51 22.46 16.39
CA GLU A 394 10.65 22.32 15.48
C GLU A 394 10.68 20.89 14.91
N ALA A 395 11.23 20.75 13.70
CA ALA A 395 11.50 19.45 13.12
C ALA A 395 12.90 18.98 13.54
N ILE A 396 13.01 17.72 13.96
CA ILE A 396 14.24 17.08 14.44
C ILE A 396 14.56 15.84 13.62
N PRO A 397 15.83 15.38 13.56
CA PRO A 397 16.19 14.17 12.83
C PRO A 397 15.28 12.97 13.14
N VAL A 398 14.90 12.24 12.10
CA VAL A 398 13.93 11.12 12.22
C VAL A 398 14.55 9.94 12.96
N LEU A 399 15.73 9.45 12.49
CA LEU A 399 16.50 8.33 13.07
C LEU A 399 17.98 8.59 12.83
N PRO A 400 18.60 9.53 13.54
CA PRO A 400 19.97 9.97 13.29
C PRO A 400 21.01 8.83 13.47
N GLU A 401 20.70 7.82 14.26
CA GLU A 401 21.55 6.66 14.48
C GLU A 401 21.71 5.77 13.23
N LEU A 402 20.82 5.88 12.25
CA LEU A 402 20.90 5.14 10.98
C LEU A 402 21.64 5.92 9.88
N GLY A 403 22.05 7.17 10.14
CA GLY A 403 22.67 8.03 9.13
C GLY A 403 21.73 8.43 7.99
N ALA A 404 22.29 8.88 6.87
CA ALA A 404 21.50 9.32 5.71
C ALA A 404 20.65 8.18 5.10
N PRO A 405 19.39 8.46 4.72
CA PRO A 405 18.70 9.77 4.74
C PRO A 405 18.01 10.09 6.09
N PHE A 406 18.12 9.26 7.11
CA PHE A 406 17.32 9.32 8.34
C PHE A 406 17.83 10.35 9.36
N ASP A 407 19.01 10.95 9.15
CA ASP A 407 19.54 12.08 9.90
C ASP A 407 18.87 13.41 9.55
N ALA A 408 18.02 13.42 8.51
CA ALA A 408 17.17 14.57 8.16
C ALA A 408 15.88 14.61 9.00
N PRO A 409 15.28 15.80 9.21
CA PRO A 409 14.02 15.94 9.97
C PRO A 409 12.78 15.51 9.17
N MET A 410 12.90 15.42 7.84
CA MET A 410 11.86 14.99 6.91
C MET A 410 12.49 14.04 5.90
N VAL A 411 11.94 12.83 5.79
CA VAL A 411 12.52 11.75 4.98
C VAL A 411 11.44 11.17 4.06
N THR A 412 11.70 11.18 2.76
CA THR A 412 10.91 10.41 1.78
C THR A 412 11.70 9.17 1.37
N LEU A 413 11.14 8.00 1.64
CA LEU A 413 11.67 6.73 1.16
C LEU A 413 11.02 6.41 -0.19
N LEU A 414 11.84 6.26 -1.22
CA LEU A 414 11.37 5.74 -2.50
C LEU A 414 11.66 4.24 -2.59
N PRO A 415 10.76 3.43 -3.15
CA PRO A 415 10.84 1.96 -3.13
C PRO A 415 12.16 1.38 -3.64
N GLN A 416 12.78 2.01 -4.62
CA GLN A 416 14.03 1.53 -5.22
C GLN A 416 15.23 1.54 -4.27
N PHE A 417 15.19 2.28 -3.16
CA PHE A 417 16.33 2.35 -2.23
C PHE A 417 16.41 1.16 -1.27
N TYR A 418 15.24 0.69 -0.79
CA TYR A 418 15.16 -0.37 0.23
C TYR A 418 14.29 -1.54 -0.18
N ASN A 419 13.80 -1.57 -1.42
CA ASN A 419 12.78 -2.50 -1.89
C ASN A 419 11.55 -2.53 -0.95
N SER A 420 11.22 -1.37 -0.38
CA SER A 420 10.10 -1.11 0.53
C SER A 420 8.94 -0.44 -0.22
N ASP A 421 7.89 -0.08 0.50
CA ASP A 421 6.88 0.83 -0.02
C ASP A 421 7.41 2.28 -0.03
N GLY A 422 6.82 3.13 -0.89
CA GLY A 422 7.08 4.56 -0.85
C GLY A 422 6.44 5.17 0.40
N PHE A 423 7.21 5.95 1.15
CA PHE A 423 6.80 6.40 2.47
C PHE A 423 7.41 7.76 2.84
N PHE A 424 6.72 8.52 3.65
CA PHE A 424 7.24 9.79 4.20
C PHE A 424 7.15 9.80 5.71
N MET A 425 8.15 10.39 6.35
CA MET A 425 8.23 10.61 7.79
C MET A 425 8.76 12.00 8.10
N ALA A 426 8.16 12.66 9.10
CA ALA A 426 8.68 13.90 9.69
C ALA A 426 8.54 13.84 11.19
N LYS A 427 9.61 14.10 11.93
CA LYS A 427 9.64 14.07 13.40
C LYS A 427 9.65 15.47 13.95
N LEU A 428 8.69 15.75 14.82
CA LEU A 428 8.47 17.06 15.41
C LEU A 428 8.63 16.99 16.92
N ARG A 429 9.12 18.08 17.50
CA ARG A 429 9.26 18.27 18.94
C ARG A 429 8.76 19.65 19.33
N ARG A 430 8.13 19.78 20.49
CA ARG A 430 7.83 21.08 21.09
C ARG A 430 9.10 21.66 21.69
N LYS A 431 9.43 22.93 21.36
CA LYS A 431 10.60 23.65 21.92
C LYS A 431 10.45 23.81 23.43
N SER A 432 11.51 23.60 24.17
CA SER A 432 11.54 23.89 25.62
C SER A 432 11.35 25.37 25.90
N LYS A 433 10.86 25.72 27.13
CA LYS A 433 10.68 27.14 27.55
C LYS A 433 11.97 27.97 27.43
N GLN A 434 13.13 27.36 27.74
CA GLN A 434 14.45 28.03 27.63
C GLN A 434 14.83 28.40 26.19
N GLN A 435 14.33 27.67 25.19
CA GLN A 435 14.58 27.98 23.77
C GLN A 435 13.62 29.04 23.20
N LYS A 436 12.57 29.41 23.94
CA LYS A 436 11.60 30.46 23.55
C LYS A 436 12.07 31.88 23.92
N GLU A 437 12.91 31.99 24.94
CA GLU A 437 13.37 33.28 25.50
C GLU A 437 14.69 33.79 24.87
N GLY A 438 15.32 33.01 23.98
CA GLY A 438 16.62 33.28 23.35
C GLY A 438 16.57 33.86 21.94
N LYS A 439 15.49 34.55 21.54
CA LYS A 439 15.39 35.25 20.23
C LYS A 439 14.99 36.70 20.42
#